data_84d27a14d19d9c75b3d56c2a69dc2f71
#
_entry.id   84d27a14d19d9c75b3d56c2a69dc2f71
#
_cell.length_a   1.000
_cell.length_b   1.000
_cell.length_c   1.000
_cell.angle_alpha   90.00
_cell.angle_beta   90.00
_cell.angle_gamma   90.00
#
_symmetry.space_group_name_H-M   'P 1'
#
loop_
_entity.id
_entity.type
_entity.pdbx_description
1 polymer ?
#
loop_
_entity_poly.entity_id
_entity_poly.type
_entity_poly.pdbx_seq_one_letter_code
_entity_poly.pdbx_strand_id
1 'polypeptide(L)'
;GSGDHRLYQEVALGFGGYKALKLLGIKPAVIQLNETATIFAALARLDELCSNGMNLYEAIVYVRKHTLYTNHTLLQAAEPEFHRSQFEKLVLPNIKSNAVRCWLMEQFRNDRLRPNLLAIELTEAKNGVSKLHARVANFPDRNNDKVKFQAITNGIDLETWVLPETLQTYRDHGIIDKFGLPTNDFSEKLDSLSSADLRYLKKLGRKELNRVLLSRQDQYGKSIQIPENAILFDFKRRFANYKRPYMPFENPDSLRQILISHNAHYILTGKVHQGDVTMYQKLLEVLKLIDNDPVLKERVHYIQDYDEELGRALAIGSDASINIPIVGLEACGTSWEKDIANLKLLISTSDGGVAD
;
A
#
# COMPACT_ATOMS: atom_id res chain seq x y z
N GLY A 1 -10.44 -15.60 4.26
CA GLY A 1 -10.05 -16.79 5.01
C GLY A 1 -10.67 -16.77 6.38
N SER A 2 -10.82 -17.93 7.04
CA SER A 2 -11.28 -17.97 8.44
C SER A 2 -10.29 -17.17 9.31
N GLY A 3 -10.75 -16.63 10.45
CA GLY A 3 -9.88 -15.91 11.39
C GLY A 3 -8.66 -16.73 11.82
N ASP A 4 -8.80 -18.04 11.93
CA ASP A 4 -7.70 -18.99 12.22
C ASP A 4 -6.61 -18.97 11.15
N HIS A 5 -6.99 -18.94 9.86
CA HIS A 5 -6.02 -18.93 8.77
C HIS A 5 -5.18 -17.65 8.76
N ARG A 6 -5.80 -16.51 8.99
CA ARG A 6 -5.08 -15.24 9.11
C ARG A 6 -4.13 -15.23 10.31
N LEU A 7 -4.62 -15.62 11.49
CA LEU A 7 -3.79 -15.68 12.69
C LEU A 7 -2.60 -16.63 12.51
N TYR A 8 -2.83 -17.78 11.87
CA TYR A 8 -1.76 -18.73 11.55
C TYR A 8 -0.68 -18.11 10.66
N GLN A 9 -1.06 -17.34 9.63
CA GLN A 9 -0.11 -16.64 8.77
C GLN A 9 0.69 -15.58 9.55
N GLU A 10 0.03 -14.82 10.42
CA GLU A 10 0.70 -13.80 11.25
C GLU A 10 1.67 -14.43 12.28
N VAL A 11 1.28 -15.57 12.88
CA VAL A 11 2.15 -16.35 13.77
C VAL A 11 3.36 -16.90 13.00
N ALA A 12 3.14 -17.47 11.82
CA ALA A 12 4.24 -17.98 10.99
C ALA A 12 5.20 -16.86 10.57
N LEU A 13 4.67 -15.69 10.21
CA LEU A 13 5.48 -14.52 9.86
C LEU A 13 6.30 -14.02 11.06
N GLY A 14 5.67 -13.80 12.21
CA GLY A 14 6.33 -13.20 13.39
C GLY A 14 7.27 -14.16 14.10
N PHE A 15 6.75 -15.25 14.67
CA PHE A 15 7.59 -16.25 15.37
C PHE A 15 8.54 -16.95 14.42
N GLY A 16 8.05 -17.35 13.23
CA GLY A 16 8.87 -18.02 12.20
C GLY A 16 9.97 -17.11 11.67
N GLY A 17 9.65 -15.87 11.34
CA GLY A 17 10.61 -14.86 10.89
C GLY A 17 11.69 -14.58 11.94
N TYR A 18 11.30 -14.35 13.20
CA TYR A 18 12.26 -14.14 14.28
C TYR A 18 13.18 -15.37 14.50
N LYS A 19 12.61 -16.57 14.46
CA LYS A 19 13.39 -17.82 14.53
C LYS A 19 14.36 -17.97 13.37
N ALA A 20 13.94 -17.60 12.14
CA ALA A 20 14.81 -17.63 10.97
C ALA A 20 16.01 -16.70 11.12
N LEU A 21 15.81 -15.46 11.60
CA LEU A 21 16.92 -14.54 11.90
C LEU A 21 17.94 -15.16 12.86
N LYS A 22 17.46 -15.81 13.92
CA LYS A 22 18.33 -16.50 14.88
C LYS A 22 19.12 -17.64 14.27
N LEU A 23 18.48 -18.48 13.45
CA LEU A 23 19.15 -19.60 12.76
C LEU A 23 20.23 -19.12 11.79
N LEU A 24 20.04 -17.93 11.20
CA LEU A 24 21.03 -17.27 10.34
C LEU A 24 22.09 -16.50 11.12
N GLY A 25 22.06 -16.54 12.46
CA GLY A 25 23.03 -15.82 13.31
C GLY A 25 22.80 -14.29 13.34
N ILE A 26 21.69 -13.82 12.79
CA ILE A 26 21.35 -12.39 12.75
C ILE A 26 20.76 -11.98 14.10
N LYS A 27 21.40 -11.00 14.75
CA LYS A 27 20.94 -10.40 16.01
C LYS A 27 20.55 -8.95 15.77
N PRO A 28 19.26 -8.66 15.43
CA PRO A 28 18.84 -7.30 15.15
C PRO A 28 18.94 -6.43 16.41
N ALA A 29 19.58 -5.25 16.28
CA ALA A 29 19.56 -4.26 17.35
C ALA A 29 18.14 -3.72 17.54
N VAL A 30 17.45 -3.43 16.44
CA VAL A 30 16.07 -2.93 16.40
C VAL A 30 15.25 -3.80 15.46
N ILE A 31 13.99 -4.06 15.82
CA ILE A 31 12.98 -4.70 14.96
C ILE A 31 11.96 -3.65 14.57
N GLN A 32 11.77 -3.44 13.27
CA GLN A 32 10.67 -2.63 12.77
C GLN A 32 9.49 -3.52 12.41
N LEU A 33 8.38 -3.28 13.08
CA LEU A 33 7.10 -3.92 12.80
C LEU A 33 6.38 -3.15 11.68
N ASN A 34 6.23 -3.79 10.54
CA ASN A 34 5.45 -3.23 9.44
C ASN A 34 4.03 -3.76 9.53
N GLU A 35 3.14 -2.98 10.11
CA GLU A 35 1.75 -3.34 10.44
C GLU A 35 1.62 -4.41 11.55
N THR A 36 0.41 -4.59 12.05
CA THR A 36 0.09 -5.51 13.16
C THR A 36 0.39 -6.97 12.87
N ALA A 37 0.36 -7.38 11.59
CA ALA A 37 0.65 -8.75 11.18
C ALA A 37 2.04 -9.25 11.60
N THR A 38 2.97 -8.34 11.92
CA THR A 38 4.35 -8.67 12.33
C THR A 38 4.59 -8.67 13.84
N ILE A 39 3.56 -8.37 14.65
CA ILE A 39 3.69 -8.19 16.11
C ILE A 39 4.27 -9.40 16.84
N PHE A 40 4.01 -10.60 16.32
CA PHE A 40 4.52 -11.82 16.94
C PHE A 40 6.05 -11.95 16.90
N ALA A 41 6.76 -11.14 16.11
CA ALA A 41 8.22 -11.04 16.19
C ALA A 41 8.68 -10.35 17.49
N ALA A 42 7.99 -9.29 17.92
CA ALA A 42 8.26 -8.64 19.21
C ALA A 42 7.90 -9.56 20.37
N LEU A 43 6.79 -10.30 20.26
CA LEU A 43 6.38 -11.28 21.27
C LEU A 43 7.39 -12.44 21.37
N ALA A 44 7.94 -12.92 20.25
CA ALA A 44 8.99 -13.93 20.23
C ALA A 44 10.27 -13.45 20.92
N ARG A 45 10.65 -12.17 20.72
CA ARG A 45 11.79 -11.56 21.41
C ARG A 45 11.53 -11.44 22.91
N LEU A 46 10.33 -11.05 23.32
CA LEU A 46 9.92 -10.99 24.71
C LEU A 46 10.04 -12.36 25.38
N ASP A 47 9.50 -13.40 24.73
CA ASP A 47 9.57 -14.78 25.22
C ASP A 47 11.02 -15.26 25.36
N GLU A 48 11.88 -14.96 24.41
CA GLU A 48 13.30 -15.31 24.48
C GLU A 48 13.99 -14.68 25.68
N LEU A 49 13.80 -13.37 25.91
CA LEU A 49 14.42 -12.66 27.02
C LEU A 49 13.98 -13.25 28.37
N CYS A 50 12.68 -13.48 28.54
CA CYS A 50 12.16 -14.09 29.76
C CYS A 50 12.62 -15.54 29.93
N SER A 51 12.69 -16.33 28.87
CA SER A 51 13.18 -17.72 28.88
C SER A 51 14.67 -17.80 29.25
N ASN A 52 15.43 -16.74 28.95
CA ASN A 52 16.85 -16.60 29.33
C ASN A 52 17.06 -15.96 30.74
N GLY A 53 15.99 -15.79 31.54
CA GLY A 53 16.07 -15.36 32.91
C GLY A 53 15.82 -13.88 33.21
N MET A 54 15.55 -13.06 32.19
CA MET A 54 15.14 -11.66 32.39
C MET A 54 13.73 -11.62 32.99
N ASN A 55 13.50 -10.75 33.99
CA ASN A 55 12.14 -10.60 34.50
C ASN A 55 11.22 -9.94 33.46
N LEU A 56 9.93 -10.19 33.54
CA LEU A 56 8.95 -9.78 32.56
C LEU A 56 8.93 -8.26 32.37
N TYR A 57 8.98 -7.48 33.42
CA TYR A 57 8.92 -6.02 33.33
C TYR A 57 10.15 -5.46 32.61
N GLU A 58 11.34 -5.90 32.95
CA GLU A 58 12.60 -5.52 32.31
C GLU A 58 12.60 -5.94 30.82
N ALA A 59 12.11 -7.14 30.52
CA ALA A 59 12.00 -7.65 29.17
C ALA A 59 11.03 -6.81 28.30
N ILE A 60 9.88 -6.41 28.85
CA ILE A 60 8.93 -5.50 28.18
C ILE A 60 9.60 -4.15 27.91
N VAL A 61 10.26 -3.56 28.90
CA VAL A 61 10.96 -2.27 28.72
C VAL A 61 12.05 -2.39 27.66
N TYR A 62 12.80 -3.48 27.65
CA TYR A 62 13.81 -3.74 26.64
C TYR A 62 13.20 -3.85 25.23
N VAL A 63 12.17 -4.70 25.08
CA VAL A 63 11.49 -4.89 23.79
C VAL A 63 10.93 -3.57 23.26
N ARG A 64 10.26 -2.78 24.11
CA ARG A 64 9.72 -1.45 23.73
C ARG A 64 10.76 -0.52 23.14
N LYS A 65 11.94 -0.42 23.75
CA LYS A 65 13.04 0.45 23.31
C LYS A 65 13.74 -0.03 22.05
N HIS A 66 13.61 -1.30 21.70
CA HIS A 66 14.27 -1.92 20.56
C HIS A 66 13.29 -2.39 19.49
N THR A 67 12.07 -1.85 19.49
CA THR A 67 11.03 -2.16 18.51
C THR A 67 10.36 -0.88 18.04
N LEU A 68 10.26 -0.71 16.71
CA LEU A 68 9.51 0.36 16.06
C LEU A 68 8.22 -0.21 15.49
N TYR A 69 7.16 0.59 15.47
CA TYR A 69 5.91 0.20 14.87
C TYR A 69 5.46 1.21 13.80
N THR A 70 5.34 0.72 12.58
CA THR A 70 4.78 1.49 11.46
C THR A 70 3.36 1.00 11.21
N ASN A 71 2.39 1.87 11.45
CA ASN A 71 0.98 1.59 11.23
C ASN A 71 0.54 2.09 9.85
N HIS A 72 -0.15 1.22 9.08
CA HIS A 72 -0.70 1.51 7.76
C HIS A 72 -2.24 1.55 7.75
N THR A 73 -2.88 1.30 8.89
CA THR A 73 -4.33 1.22 9.02
C THR A 73 -4.86 2.46 9.74
N LEU A 74 -5.78 3.21 9.10
CA LEU A 74 -6.38 4.42 9.67
C LEU A 74 -7.47 4.13 10.70
N LEU A 75 -8.26 3.12 10.43
CA LEU A 75 -9.49 2.86 11.18
C LEU A 75 -9.35 1.58 11.98
N GLN A 76 -9.60 1.67 13.28
CA GLN A 76 -9.64 0.53 14.19
C GLN A 76 -10.60 -0.59 13.72
N ALA A 77 -11.70 -0.23 13.05
CA ALA A 77 -12.65 -1.19 12.49
C ALA A 77 -12.08 -2.06 11.35
N ALA A 78 -10.98 -1.63 10.72
CA ALA A 78 -10.31 -2.40 9.67
C ALA A 78 -9.24 -3.36 10.22
N GLU A 79 -8.95 -3.31 11.52
CA GLU A 79 -8.00 -4.20 12.17
C GLU A 79 -8.57 -5.60 12.42
N PRO A 80 -7.71 -6.62 12.39
CA PRO A 80 -8.12 -7.95 12.81
C PRO A 80 -8.42 -7.97 14.30
N GLU A 81 -9.41 -8.76 14.68
CA GLU A 81 -9.72 -9.07 16.05
C GLU A 81 -9.82 -10.59 16.20
N PHE A 82 -9.16 -11.14 17.20
CA PHE A 82 -9.09 -12.58 17.40
C PHE A 82 -9.68 -12.96 18.76
N HIS A 83 -10.29 -14.14 18.80
CA HIS A 83 -10.82 -14.70 20.04
C HIS A 83 -9.73 -15.37 20.87
N ARG A 84 -9.89 -15.38 22.20
CA ARG A 84 -8.96 -16.00 23.17
C ARG A 84 -8.59 -17.44 22.78
N SER A 85 -9.57 -18.27 22.42
CA SER A 85 -9.35 -19.66 22.03
C SER A 85 -8.45 -19.83 20.81
N GLN A 86 -8.45 -18.87 19.89
CA GLN A 86 -7.54 -18.88 18.73
C GLN A 86 -6.09 -18.65 19.17
N PHE A 87 -5.87 -17.74 20.12
CA PHE A 87 -4.54 -17.51 20.70
C PHE A 87 -4.05 -18.71 21.52
N GLU A 88 -4.93 -19.32 22.31
CA GLU A 88 -4.60 -20.56 23.06
C GLU A 88 -4.15 -21.68 22.11
N LYS A 89 -4.83 -21.82 20.98
CA LYS A 89 -4.54 -22.84 19.97
C LYS A 89 -3.30 -22.55 19.14
N LEU A 90 -3.11 -21.30 18.67
CA LEU A 90 -2.14 -20.98 17.64
C LEU A 90 -0.93 -20.17 18.13
N VAL A 91 -1.09 -19.35 19.16
CA VAL A 91 -0.04 -18.44 19.66
C VAL A 91 0.69 -19.05 20.86
N LEU A 92 -0.04 -19.46 21.91
CA LEU A 92 0.57 -19.97 23.14
C LEU A 92 1.53 -21.15 22.96
N PRO A 93 1.33 -22.08 22.01
CA PRO A 93 2.29 -23.16 21.76
C PRO A 93 3.69 -22.69 21.34
N ASN A 94 3.81 -21.45 20.85
CA ASN A 94 5.07 -20.85 20.42
C ASN A 94 5.79 -20.09 21.57
N ILE A 95 5.16 -19.92 22.73
CA ILE A 95 5.68 -19.18 23.89
C ILE A 95 6.13 -20.18 24.97
N LYS A 96 7.38 -20.09 25.42
CA LYS A 96 7.98 -20.95 26.42
C LYS A 96 7.80 -20.40 27.85
N SER A 97 8.00 -19.09 28.02
CA SER A 97 7.91 -18.41 29.29
C SER A 97 6.47 -18.35 29.80
N ASN A 98 6.25 -18.91 31.01
CA ASN A 98 4.93 -18.85 31.65
C ASN A 98 4.53 -17.41 31.99
N ALA A 99 5.50 -16.56 32.37
CA ALA A 99 5.25 -15.15 32.64
C ALA A 99 4.72 -14.41 31.42
N VAL A 100 5.29 -14.67 30.21
CA VAL A 100 4.80 -14.09 28.97
C VAL A 100 3.42 -14.63 28.58
N ARG A 101 3.16 -15.92 28.78
CA ARG A 101 1.82 -16.51 28.59
C ARG A 101 0.77 -15.83 29.44
N CYS A 102 1.00 -15.70 30.74
CA CYS A 102 0.07 -15.05 31.65
C CYS A 102 -0.15 -13.59 31.25
N TRP A 103 0.91 -12.83 31.03
CA TRP A 103 0.83 -11.44 30.57
C TRP A 103 0.03 -11.28 29.27
N LEU A 104 0.25 -12.14 28.29
CA LEU A 104 -0.47 -12.10 27.02
C LEU A 104 -1.97 -12.34 27.23
N MET A 105 -2.32 -13.30 28.08
CA MET A 105 -3.73 -13.63 28.34
C MET A 105 -4.46 -12.54 29.13
N GLU A 106 -3.76 -11.68 29.86
CA GLU A 106 -4.30 -10.48 30.51
C GLU A 106 -4.61 -9.33 29.53
N GLN A 107 -4.11 -9.38 28.29
CA GLN A 107 -4.39 -8.35 27.29
C GLN A 107 -5.79 -8.47 26.67
N PHE A 108 -6.46 -9.61 26.87
CA PHE A 108 -7.80 -9.85 26.33
C PHE A 108 -8.87 -9.03 27.07
N ARG A 109 -9.79 -8.46 26.29
CA ARG A 109 -11.01 -7.81 26.77
C ARG A 109 -12.22 -8.53 26.16
N ASN A 110 -13.14 -8.98 26.98
CA ASN A 110 -14.32 -9.76 26.53
C ASN A 110 -13.93 -10.91 25.59
N ASP A 111 -12.88 -11.66 25.97
CA ASP A 111 -12.32 -12.76 25.20
C ASP A 111 -11.84 -12.40 23.77
N ARG A 112 -11.59 -11.13 23.51
CA ARG A 112 -11.08 -10.64 22.24
C ARG A 112 -9.82 -9.82 22.40
N LEU A 113 -8.95 -9.88 21.42
CA LEU A 113 -7.71 -9.11 21.36
C LEU A 113 -7.48 -8.61 19.93
N ARG A 114 -7.18 -7.33 19.83
CA ARG A 114 -6.66 -6.72 18.60
C ARG A 114 -5.14 -6.65 18.67
N PRO A 115 -4.39 -7.24 17.73
CA PRO A 115 -2.93 -7.25 17.75
C PRO A 115 -2.29 -5.86 17.81
N ASN A 116 -2.99 -4.82 17.35
CA ASN A 116 -2.53 -3.44 17.45
C ASN A 116 -2.29 -3.01 18.92
N LEU A 117 -3.11 -3.49 19.85
CA LEU A 117 -2.88 -3.23 21.27
C LEU A 117 -1.51 -3.76 21.72
N LEU A 118 -1.14 -4.97 21.28
CA LEU A 118 0.18 -5.54 21.59
C LEU A 118 1.30 -4.72 20.92
N ALA A 119 1.08 -4.24 19.69
CA ALA A 119 2.05 -3.39 19.00
C ALA A 119 2.25 -2.08 19.76
N ILE A 120 1.19 -1.48 20.27
CA ILE A 120 1.26 -0.27 21.09
C ILE A 120 2.01 -0.54 22.40
N GLU A 121 1.71 -1.65 23.07
CA GLU A 121 2.32 -2.01 24.37
C GLU A 121 3.80 -2.38 24.26
N LEU A 122 4.22 -3.02 23.16
CA LEU A 122 5.58 -3.52 22.96
C LEU A 122 6.49 -2.58 22.15
N THR A 123 6.03 -1.35 21.84
CA THR A 123 6.84 -0.38 21.10
C THR A 123 6.83 0.99 21.78
N GLU A 124 7.97 1.66 21.78
CA GLU A 124 8.07 3.05 22.24
C GLU A 124 7.85 4.02 21.05
N ALA A 125 8.57 3.82 19.96
CA ALA A 125 8.45 4.63 18.76
C ALA A 125 7.41 4.05 17.80
N LYS A 126 6.47 4.92 17.38
CA LYS A 126 5.36 4.57 16.49
C LYS A 126 5.18 5.63 15.43
N ASN A 127 5.00 5.21 14.18
CA ASN A 127 4.70 6.17 13.11
C ASN A 127 3.49 5.77 12.27
N GLY A 128 2.78 6.80 11.82
CA GLY A 128 1.83 6.72 10.74
C GLY A 128 2.50 7.11 9.42
N VAL A 129 1.93 6.70 8.30
CA VAL A 129 2.56 6.73 6.96
C VAL A 129 2.21 7.98 6.14
N SER A 130 1.62 8.99 6.77
CA SER A 130 1.44 10.37 6.27
C SER A 130 1.14 11.30 7.44
N LYS A 131 1.23 12.63 7.23
CA LYS A 131 0.86 13.61 8.25
C LYS A 131 -0.62 13.51 8.60
N LEU A 132 -1.47 13.35 7.59
CA LEU A 132 -2.90 13.15 7.80
C LEU A 132 -3.15 11.87 8.61
N HIS A 133 -2.50 10.76 8.27
CA HIS A 133 -2.61 9.51 9.01
C HIS A 133 -2.22 9.69 10.47
N ALA A 134 -1.05 10.22 10.77
CA ALA A 134 -0.60 10.43 12.15
C ALA A 134 -1.56 11.29 12.98
N ARG A 135 -2.24 12.25 12.33
CA ARG A 135 -3.22 13.13 12.99
C ARG A 135 -4.55 12.46 13.26
N VAL A 136 -5.06 11.64 12.29
CA VAL A 136 -6.41 11.06 12.38
C VAL A 136 -6.43 9.66 12.97
N ALA A 137 -5.30 8.95 12.98
CA ALA A 137 -5.20 7.63 13.60
C ALA A 137 -5.66 7.69 15.06
N ASN A 138 -6.68 6.92 15.38
CA ASN A 138 -7.30 6.89 16.70
C ASN A 138 -7.25 5.49 17.29
N PHE A 139 -6.08 5.16 17.84
CA PHE A 139 -5.84 3.88 18.50
C PHE A 139 -5.60 4.15 19.98
N PRO A 140 -6.47 3.64 20.87
CA PRO A 140 -6.27 3.75 22.29
C PRO A 140 -5.24 2.73 22.80
N ASP A 141 -4.50 3.11 23.84
CA ASP A 141 -3.72 2.20 24.65
C ASP A 141 -4.58 1.40 25.65
N ARG A 142 -3.92 0.70 26.56
CA ARG A 142 -4.60 -0.07 27.62
C ARG A 142 -5.50 0.78 28.52
N ASN A 143 -5.14 2.04 28.76
CA ASN A 143 -5.87 2.97 29.62
C ASN A 143 -6.97 3.72 28.87
N ASN A 144 -7.15 3.42 27.60
CA ASN A 144 -8.04 4.12 26.68
C ASN A 144 -7.57 5.54 26.31
N ASP A 145 -6.27 5.83 26.51
CA ASP A 145 -5.64 7.08 26.11
C ASP A 145 -5.25 7.01 24.62
N LYS A 146 -5.47 8.12 23.90
CA LYS A 146 -5.09 8.20 22.49
C LYS A 146 -3.57 8.16 22.31
N VAL A 147 -3.11 7.17 21.56
CA VAL A 147 -1.69 7.02 21.21
C VAL A 147 -1.30 8.01 20.12
N LYS A 148 -0.16 8.68 20.32
CA LYS A 148 0.42 9.58 19.31
C LYS A 148 1.32 8.80 18.37
N PHE A 149 1.11 9.02 17.07
CA PHE A 149 1.98 8.52 16.01
C PHE A 149 2.81 9.67 15.44
N GLN A 150 4.10 9.42 15.21
CA GLN A 150 4.94 10.32 14.44
C GLN A 150 4.57 10.23 12.96
N ALA A 151 4.54 11.35 12.25
CA ALA A 151 4.32 11.34 10.81
C ALA A 151 5.63 11.03 10.09
N ILE A 152 5.67 9.93 9.35
CA ILE A 152 6.75 9.59 8.43
C ILE A 152 6.08 9.12 7.14
N THR A 153 5.98 10.02 6.17
CA THR A 153 5.32 9.72 4.89
C THR A 153 6.07 8.60 4.17
N ASN A 154 5.33 7.64 3.64
CA ASN A 154 5.92 6.58 2.81
C ASN A 154 6.60 7.18 1.59
N GLY A 155 7.57 6.45 1.06
CA GLY A 155 8.25 6.74 -0.19
C GLY A 155 8.29 5.54 -1.12
N ILE A 156 8.90 5.73 -2.26
CA ILE A 156 9.13 4.70 -3.26
C ILE A 156 10.62 4.60 -3.59
N ASP A 157 11.04 3.44 -4.07
CA ASP A 157 12.36 3.27 -4.68
C ASP A 157 12.29 3.69 -6.16
N LEU A 158 13.03 4.74 -6.51
CA LEU A 158 13.01 5.28 -7.87
C LEU A 158 13.59 4.30 -8.89
N GLU A 159 14.62 3.53 -8.54
CA GLU A 159 15.24 2.55 -9.45
C GLU A 159 14.24 1.46 -9.87
N THR A 160 13.37 1.06 -8.96
CA THR A 160 12.32 0.07 -9.23
C THR A 160 11.18 0.64 -10.06
N TRP A 161 10.75 1.86 -9.75
CA TRP A 161 9.44 2.36 -10.24
C TRP A 161 9.53 3.35 -11.39
N VAL A 162 10.66 3.97 -11.62
CA VAL A 162 10.82 4.98 -12.67
C VAL A 162 11.48 4.36 -13.91
N LEU A 163 11.13 4.90 -15.07
CA LEU A 163 11.77 4.52 -16.33
C LEU A 163 13.27 4.85 -16.27
N PRO A 164 14.19 3.93 -16.64
CA PRO A 164 15.63 4.18 -16.56
C PRO A 164 16.09 5.45 -17.26
N GLU A 165 15.51 5.75 -18.43
CA GLU A 165 15.83 6.97 -19.19
C GLU A 165 15.35 8.24 -18.46
N THR A 166 14.23 8.17 -17.76
CA THR A 166 13.75 9.28 -16.91
C THR A 166 14.70 9.49 -15.71
N LEU A 167 15.14 8.42 -15.07
CA LEU A 167 16.13 8.51 -13.99
C LEU A 167 17.46 9.08 -14.47
N GLN A 168 17.94 8.67 -15.65
CA GLN A 168 19.15 9.21 -16.22
C GLN A 168 18.99 10.71 -16.52
N THR A 169 17.84 11.11 -17.08
CA THR A 169 17.52 12.53 -17.28
C THR A 169 17.54 13.31 -15.97
N TYR A 170 16.99 12.75 -14.89
CA TYR A 170 17.01 13.39 -13.57
C TYR A 170 18.43 13.58 -13.03
N ARG A 171 19.31 12.60 -13.23
CA ARG A 171 20.73 12.70 -12.85
C ARG A 171 21.49 13.74 -13.66
N ASP A 172 21.32 13.72 -14.99
CA ASP A 172 22.00 14.61 -15.93
C ASP A 172 21.63 16.08 -15.69
N HIS A 173 20.38 16.35 -15.28
CA HIS A 173 19.92 17.69 -14.91
C HIS A 173 20.15 18.02 -13.42
N GLY A 174 20.69 17.09 -12.63
CA GLY A 174 20.91 17.28 -11.20
C GLY A 174 19.64 17.43 -10.37
N ILE A 175 18.53 16.89 -10.85
CA ILE A 175 17.24 16.87 -10.14
C ILE A 175 17.33 15.93 -8.93
N ILE A 176 18.00 14.80 -9.11
CA ILE A 176 18.35 13.87 -8.03
C ILE A 176 19.87 13.76 -7.88
N ASP A 177 20.30 13.43 -6.68
CA ASP A 177 21.72 13.16 -6.37
C ASP A 177 22.11 11.72 -6.74
N LYS A 178 23.38 11.35 -6.44
CA LYS A 178 23.90 10.01 -6.68
C LYS A 178 23.21 8.90 -5.89
N PHE A 179 22.47 9.25 -4.85
CA PHE A 179 21.68 8.32 -4.03
C PHE A 179 20.19 8.26 -4.43
N GLY A 180 19.80 9.02 -5.48
CA GLY A 180 18.40 9.10 -5.93
C GLY A 180 17.53 10.03 -5.08
N LEU A 181 18.12 10.88 -4.24
CA LEU A 181 17.38 11.83 -3.43
C LEU A 181 17.24 13.17 -4.17
N PRO A 182 16.07 13.83 -4.07
CA PRO A 182 15.87 15.16 -4.65
C PRO A 182 16.91 16.17 -4.13
N THR A 183 17.47 16.97 -5.01
CA THR A 183 18.36 18.08 -4.64
C THR A 183 17.54 19.27 -4.11
N ASN A 184 18.19 20.21 -3.41
CA ASN A 184 17.47 21.36 -2.80
C ASN A 184 16.73 22.22 -3.83
N ASP A 185 17.22 22.27 -5.08
CA ASP A 185 16.70 23.04 -6.21
C ASP A 185 16.01 22.15 -7.26
N PHE A 186 15.57 20.92 -6.85
CA PHE A 186 14.98 19.93 -7.75
C PHE A 186 13.76 20.46 -8.52
N SER A 187 12.95 21.32 -7.91
CA SER A 187 11.74 21.88 -8.52
C SER A 187 12.09 22.79 -9.71
N GLU A 188 13.03 23.72 -9.51
CA GLU A 188 13.49 24.63 -10.58
C GLU A 188 14.14 23.85 -11.74
N LYS A 189 14.92 22.81 -11.40
CA LYS A 189 15.55 21.94 -12.39
C LYS A 189 14.54 21.10 -13.15
N LEU A 190 13.51 20.61 -12.48
CA LEU A 190 12.42 19.87 -13.10
C LEU A 190 11.66 20.78 -14.10
N ASP A 191 11.37 22.03 -13.71
CA ASP A 191 10.71 23.02 -14.56
C ASP A 191 11.57 23.41 -15.78
N SER A 192 12.89 23.23 -15.72
CA SER A 192 13.81 23.51 -16.82
C SER A 192 13.83 22.41 -17.90
N LEU A 193 13.22 21.26 -17.68
CA LEU A 193 13.13 20.21 -18.70
C LEU A 193 12.38 20.71 -19.94
N SER A 194 12.98 20.48 -21.11
CA SER A 194 12.37 20.94 -22.35
C SER A 194 11.12 20.11 -22.71
N SER A 195 10.19 20.74 -23.41
CA SER A 195 9.03 20.00 -23.95
C SER A 195 9.42 18.86 -24.90
N ALA A 196 10.62 18.91 -25.48
CA ALA A 196 11.15 17.82 -26.31
C ALA A 196 11.55 16.63 -25.47
N ASP A 197 12.27 16.87 -24.34
CA ASP A 197 12.65 15.82 -23.40
C ASP A 197 11.42 15.14 -22.81
N LEU A 198 10.45 15.93 -22.36
CA LEU A 198 9.20 15.41 -21.81
C LEU A 198 8.46 14.52 -22.82
N ARG A 199 8.31 14.96 -24.07
CA ARG A 199 7.69 14.15 -25.13
C ARG A 199 8.46 12.87 -25.42
N TYR A 200 9.79 12.95 -25.44
CA TYR A 200 10.65 11.78 -25.65
C TYR A 200 10.46 10.74 -24.55
N LEU A 201 10.55 11.15 -23.27
CA LEU A 201 10.37 10.26 -22.13
C LEU A 201 8.98 9.63 -22.12
N LYS A 202 7.93 10.41 -22.40
CA LYS A 202 6.56 9.89 -22.49
C LYS A 202 6.38 8.89 -23.63
N LYS A 203 7.03 9.10 -24.76
CA LYS A 203 7.02 8.14 -25.88
C LYS A 203 7.70 6.82 -25.50
N LEU A 204 8.84 6.87 -24.82
CA LEU A 204 9.52 5.67 -24.33
C LEU A 204 8.65 4.93 -23.30
N GLY A 205 8.05 5.65 -22.36
CA GLY A 205 7.13 5.09 -21.38
C GLY A 205 5.92 4.39 -22.01
N ARG A 206 5.31 5.01 -23.04
CA ARG A 206 4.20 4.41 -23.81
C ARG A 206 4.64 3.13 -24.54
N LYS A 207 5.84 3.12 -25.10
CA LYS A 207 6.39 1.92 -25.75
C LYS A 207 6.55 0.77 -24.76
N GLU A 208 7.08 1.05 -23.57
CA GLU A 208 7.23 0.03 -22.52
C GLU A 208 5.88 -0.47 -22.03
N LEU A 209 4.91 0.42 -21.80
CA LEU A 209 3.54 0.02 -21.44
C LEU A 209 2.93 -0.90 -22.52
N ASN A 210 3.01 -0.53 -23.78
CA ASN A 210 2.45 -1.34 -24.87
C ASN A 210 3.14 -2.72 -24.95
N ARG A 211 4.45 -2.82 -24.67
CA ARG A 211 5.16 -4.10 -24.59
C ARG A 211 4.52 -5.02 -23.54
N VAL A 212 4.21 -4.47 -22.35
CA VAL A 212 3.56 -5.24 -21.27
C VAL A 212 2.11 -5.59 -21.65
N LEU A 213 1.35 -4.66 -22.21
CA LEU A 213 -0.05 -4.88 -22.59
C LEU A 213 -0.23 -5.96 -23.65
N LEU A 214 0.77 -6.21 -24.51
CA LEU A 214 0.72 -7.31 -25.47
C LEU A 214 0.66 -8.71 -24.83
N SER A 215 1.17 -8.85 -23.60
CA SER A 215 1.10 -10.09 -22.83
C SER A 215 -0.11 -10.17 -21.89
N ARG A 216 -0.98 -9.17 -21.88
CA ARG A 216 -2.14 -9.06 -21.00
C ARG A 216 -3.44 -9.16 -21.79
N GLN A 217 -4.51 -9.44 -21.10
CA GLN A 217 -5.84 -9.56 -21.70
C GLN A 217 -6.80 -8.52 -21.08
N ASP A 218 -7.61 -7.93 -21.94
CA ASP A 218 -8.73 -7.08 -21.51
C ASP A 218 -9.95 -7.93 -21.09
N GLN A 219 -11.08 -7.27 -20.84
CA GLN A 219 -12.36 -7.90 -20.50
C GLN A 219 -12.91 -8.83 -21.59
N TYR A 220 -12.40 -8.78 -22.80
CA TYR A 220 -12.80 -9.59 -23.95
C TYR A 220 -11.78 -10.70 -24.27
N GLY A 221 -10.76 -10.88 -23.43
CA GLY A 221 -9.69 -11.85 -23.68
C GLY A 221 -8.72 -11.46 -24.79
N LYS A 222 -8.65 -10.16 -25.13
CA LYS A 222 -7.79 -9.64 -26.21
C LYS A 222 -6.63 -8.84 -25.62
N SER A 223 -5.47 -8.96 -26.24
CA SER A 223 -4.37 -8.00 -26.01
C SER A 223 -4.71 -6.66 -26.63
N ILE A 224 -4.27 -5.60 -25.97
CA ILE A 224 -4.52 -4.24 -26.43
C ILE A 224 -3.21 -3.50 -26.70
N GLN A 225 -3.30 -2.47 -27.50
CA GLN A 225 -2.23 -1.53 -27.75
C GLN A 225 -2.81 -0.12 -27.74
N ILE A 226 -2.24 0.78 -26.96
CA ILE A 226 -2.68 2.17 -26.89
C ILE A 226 -1.94 2.98 -27.95
N PRO A 227 -2.65 3.72 -28.82
CA PRO A 227 -2.02 4.57 -29.83
C PRO A 227 -1.04 5.59 -29.22
N GLU A 228 0.06 5.87 -29.90
CA GLU A 228 1.08 6.84 -29.43
C GLU A 228 0.51 8.25 -29.23
N ASN A 229 -0.45 8.64 -30.07
CA ASN A 229 -1.08 9.97 -30.05
C ASN A 229 -2.36 10.04 -29.19
N ALA A 230 -2.73 8.95 -28.52
CA ALA A 230 -3.87 8.94 -27.61
C ALA A 230 -3.47 9.37 -26.21
N ILE A 231 -4.33 10.13 -25.53
CA ILE A 231 -4.21 10.39 -24.10
C ILE A 231 -4.66 9.13 -23.34
N LEU A 232 -3.89 8.70 -22.37
CA LEU A 232 -4.22 7.54 -21.56
C LEU A 232 -4.44 7.92 -20.09
N PHE A 233 -5.66 7.71 -19.63
CA PHE A 233 -6.00 7.73 -18.20
C PHE A 233 -5.88 6.34 -17.61
N ASP A 234 -5.52 6.22 -16.35
CA ASP A 234 -5.58 4.94 -15.65
C ASP A 234 -6.17 5.03 -14.23
N PHE A 235 -6.72 3.90 -13.79
CA PHE A 235 -6.94 3.56 -12.40
C PHE A 235 -6.33 2.17 -12.16
N LYS A 236 -5.26 2.09 -11.36
CA LYS A 236 -4.48 0.87 -11.10
C LYS A 236 -4.35 0.58 -9.61
N ARG A 237 -5.47 0.28 -8.95
CA ARG A 237 -5.52 0.11 -7.51
C ARG A 237 -6.45 -1.03 -7.12
N ARG A 238 -6.29 -1.55 -5.89
CA ARG A 238 -7.30 -2.46 -5.34
C ARG A 238 -8.70 -1.83 -5.44
N PHE A 239 -9.65 -2.61 -5.91
CA PHE A 239 -11.03 -2.20 -5.89
C PHE A 239 -11.56 -2.25 -4.45
N ALA A 240 -11.71 -1.08 -3.86
CA ALA A 240 -12.30 -0.88 -2.55
C ALA A 240 -13.26 0.31 -2.64
N ASN A 241 -14.34 0.27 -1.90
CA ASN A 241 -15.40 1.28 -2.00
C ASN A 241 -14.87 2.71 -1.77
N TYR A 242 -13.98 2.90 -0.79
CA TYR A 242 -13.42 4.22 -0.50
C TYR A 242 -12.48 4.75 -1.60
N LYS A 243 -11.91 3.88 -2.46
CA LYS A 243 -11.06 4.28 -3.61
C LYS A 243 -11.86 4.70 -4.84
N ARG A 244 -13.15 4.42 -4.85
CA ARG A 244 -14.14 4.84 -5.86
C ARG A 244 -13.79 4.52 -7.32
N PRO A 245 -13.36 3.28 -7.66
CA PRO A 245 -12.98 2.91 -9.04
C PRO A 245 -14.12 3.07 -10.04
N TYR A 246 -15.36 3.06 -9.58
CA TYR A 246 -16.58 3.18 -10.38
C TYR A 246 -16.99 4.63 -10.66
N MET A 247 -16.46 5.62 -9.93
CA MET A 247 -16.88 7.03 -10.01
C MET A 247 -16.79 7.64 -11.42
N PRO A 248 -15.76 7.37 -12.25
CA PRO A 248 -15.74 7.87 -13.62
C PRO A 248 -16.91 7.37 -14.49
N PHE A 249 -17.54 6.27 -14.09
CA PHE A 249 -18.67 5.64 -14.81
C PHE A 249 -20.05 6.08 -14.32
N GLU A 250 -20.14 6.90 -13.27
CA GLU A 250 -21.41 7.44 -12.77
C GLU A 250 -22.05 8.44 -13.74
N ASN A 251 -21.25 9.05 -14.62
CA ASN A 251 -21.73 9.89 -15.72
C ASN A 251 -21.11 9.42 -17.04
N PRO A 252 -21.71 8.39 -17.68
CA PRO A 252 -21.15 7.81 -18.90
C PRO A 252 -21.18 8.77 -20.09
N ASP A 253 -22.09 9.73 -20.15
CA ASP A 253 -22.17 10.72 -21.19
C ASP A 253 -20.96 11.66 -21.18
N SER A 254 -20.63 12.18 -19.99
CA SER A 254 -19.41 12.99 -19.81
C SER A 254 -18.15 12.19 -20.10
N LEU A 255 -18.08 10.93 -19.64
CA LEU A 255 -16.94 10.08 -19.93
C LEU A 255 -16.74 9.86 -21.43
N ARG A 256 -17.82 9.52 -22.17
CA ARG A 256 -17.80 9.40 -23.63
C ARG A 256 -17.29 10.66 -24.32
N GLN A 257 -17.82 11.81 -23.92
CA GLN A 257 -17.43 13.09 -24.49
C GLN A 257 -15.95 13.36 -24.32
N ILE A 258 -15.38 13.10 -23.13
CA ILE A 258 -13.96 13.26 -22.86
C ILE A 258 -13.14 12.31 -23.73
N LEU A 259 -13.51 11.03 -23.79
CA LEU A 259 -12.77 10.02 -24.56
C LEU A 259 -12.74 10.32 -26.06
N ILE A 260 -13.83 10.85 -26.62
CA ILE A 260 -13.89 11.22 -28.04
C ILE A 260 -13.15 12.53 -28.31
N SER A 261 -13.49 13.60 -27.58
CA SER A 261 -12.99 14.95 -27.88
C SER A 261 -11.48 15.09 -27.70
N HIS A 262 -10.88 14.26 -26.84
CA HIS A 262 -9.45 14.29 -26.55
C HIS A 262 -8.69 13.08 -27.10
N ASN A 263 -9.30 12.26 -27.97
CA ASN A 263 -8.70 11.02 -28.44
C ASN A 263 -8.11 10.21 -27.26
N ALA A 264 -8.91 9.99 -26.23
CA ALA A 264 -8.43 9.39 -25.00
C ALA A 264 -8.87 7.93 -24.84
N HIS A 265 -8.07 7.16 -24.12
CA HIS A 265 -8.36 5.83 -23.64
C HIS A 265 -8.31 5.78 -22.11
N TYR A 266 -8.96 4.81 -21.53
CA TYR A 266 -8.98 4.59 -20.09
C TYR A 266 -8.64 3.14 -19.76
N ILE A 267 -7.63 2.90 -18.93
CA ILE A 267 -7.32 1.57 -18.40
C ILE A 267 -7.78 1.52 -16.95
N LEU A 268 -8.62 0.53 -16.68
CA LEU A 268 -9.08 0.15 -15.34
C LEU A 268 -8.44 -1.17 -14.98
N THR A 269 -7.72 -1.26 -13.86
CA THR A 269 -7.15 -2.53 -13.39
C THR A 269 -7.02 -2.55 -11.87
N GLY A 270 -7.11 -3.74 -11.30
CA GLY A 270 -7.03 -3.96 -9.86
C GLY A 270 -7.74 -5.24 -9.45
N LYS A 271 -7.54 -5.64 -8.19
CA LYS A 271 -8.18 -6.82 -7.62
C LYS A 271 -9.27 -6.40 -6.63
N VAL A 272 -10.45 -7.02 -6.73
CA VAL A 272 -11.48 -6.96 -5.70
C VAL A 272 -11.04 -7.86 -4.55
N HIS A 273 -11.24 -7.40 -3.30
CA HIS A 273 -10.95 -8.24 -2.14
C HIS A 273 -11.86 -9.47 -2.13
N GLN A 274 -11.28 -10.63 -1.85
CA GLN A 274 -12.02 -11.88 -1.74
C GLN A 274 -13.09 -11.74 -0.63
N GLY A 275 -14.36 -11.87 -0.99
CA GLY A 275 -15.50 -11.67 -0.07
C GLY A 275 -16.16 -10.28 -0.11
N ASP A 276 -15.62 -9.31 -0.83
CA ASP A 276 -16.28 -8.03 -1.07
C ASP A 276 -17.30 -8.15 -2.24
N VAL A 277 -18.42 -8.77 -1.93
CA VAL A 277 -19.51 -9.02 -2.92
C VAL A 277 -20.03 -7.71 -3.51
N THR A 278 -20.14 -6.67 -2.70
CA THR A 278 -20.66 -5.36 -3.13
C THR A 278 -19.75 -4.74 -4.18
N MET A 279 -18.44 -4.74 -3.94
CA MET A 279 -17.48 -4.17 -4.90
C MET A 279 -17.38 -5.03 -6.16
N TYR A 280 -17.53 -6.36 -6.03
CA TYR A 280 -17.58 -7.24 -7.18
C TYR A 280 -18.79 -6.96 -8.07
N GLN A 281 -19.96 -6.76 -7.47
CA GLN A 281 -21.17 -6.38 -8.20
C GLN A 281 -21.01 -5.04 -8.93
N LYS A 282 -20.44 -4.01 -8.26
CA LYS A 282 -20.13 -2.72 -8.90
C LYS A 282 -19.20 -2.86 -10.09
N LEU A 283 -18.18 -3.73 -9.99
CA LEU A 283 -17.29 -4.01 -11.13
C LEU A 283 -18.08 -4.62 -12.31
N LEU A 284 -18.96 -5.59 -12.05
CA LEU A 284 -19.80 -6.18 -13.09
C LEU A 284 -20.73 -5.16 -13.74
N GLU A 285 -21.29 -4.22 -12.98
CA GLU A 285 -22.11 -3.13 -13.51
C GLU A 285 -21.29 -2.22 -14.44
N VAL A 286 -20.08 -1.87 -14.06
CA VAL A 286 -19.15 -1.09 -14.91
C VAL A 286 -18.82 -1.84 -16.18
N LEU A 287 -18.48 -3.13 -16.11
CA LEU A 287 -18.18 -3.95 -17.29
C LEU A 287 -19.38 -4.07 -18.23
N LYS A 288 -20.59 -4.22 -17.68
CA LYS A 288 -21.84 -4.23 -18.46
C LYS A 288 -22.10 -2.88 -19.14
N LEU A 289 -21.83 -1.76 -18.46
CA LEU A 289 -21.94 -0.43 -19.04
C LEU A 289 -20.98 -0.28 -20.21
N ILE A 290 -19.72 -0.71 -20.05
CA ILE A 290 -18.72 -0.68 -21.13
C ILE A 290 -19.16 -1.53 -22.32
N ASP A 291 -19.71 -2.72 -22.08
CA ASP A 291 -20.12 -3.61 -23.17
C ASP A 291 -21.33 -3.08 -23.97
N ASN A 292 -22.22 -2.34 -23.33
CA ASN A 292 -23.41 -1.77 -23.97
C ASN A 292 -23.18 -0.44 -24.69
N ASP A 293 -22.03 0.18 -24.55
CA ASP A 293 -21.71 1.48 -25.15
C ASP A 293 -20.55 1.33 -26.17
N PRO A 294 -20.79 1.61 -27.47
CA PRO A 294 -19.76 1.41 -28.50
C PRO A 294 -18.47 2.19 -28.27
N VAL A 295 -18.55 3.41 -27.71
CA VAL A 295 -17.40 4.26 -27.44
C VAL A 295 -16.61 3.73 -26.25
N LEU A 296 -17.32 3.40 -25.17
CA LEU A 296 -16.67 2.82 -23.99
C LEU A 296 -16.05 1.45 -24.31
N LYS A 297 -16.73 0.65 -25.13
CA LYS A 297 -16.22 -0.66 -25.58
C LYS A 297 -14.90 -0.57 -26.34
N GLU A 298 -14.72 0.47 -27.14
CA GLU A 298 -13.50 0.73 -27.92
C GLU A 298 -12.37 1.35 -27.07
N ARG A 299 -12.72 2.21 -26.10
CA ARG A 299 -11.75 3.11 -25.46
C ARG A 299 -11.51 2.84 -23.98
N VAL A 300 -12.30 1.96 -23.35
CA VAL A 300 -12.14 1.58 -21.94
C VAL A 300 -11.74 0.12 -21.85
N HIS A 301 -10.60 -0.13 -21.22
CA HIS A 301 -10.00 -1.46 -21.12
C HIS A 301 -9.87 -1.86 -19.65
N TYR A 302 -10.58 -2.91 -19.25
CA TYR A 302 -10.35 -3.56 -17.96
C TYR A 302 -9.30 -4.66 -18.14
N ILE A 303 -8.09 -4.40 -17.65
CA ILE A 303 -7.00 -5.38 -17.73
C ILE A 303 -7.08 -6.29 -16.52
N GLN A 304 -7.19 -7.58 -16.79
CA GLN A 304 -7.24 -8.64 -15.78
C GLN A 304 -5.84 -8.90 -15.20
N ASP A 305 -5.79 -9.65 -14.11
CA ASP A 305 -4.56 -10.13 -13.48
C ASP A 305 -3.54 -9.04 -13.13
N TYR A 306 -4.04 -7.99 -12.47
CA TYR A 306 -3.19 -6.92 -11.96
C TYR A 306 -2.06 -7.48 -11.08
N ASP A 307 -0.82 -7.13 -11.45
CA ASP A 307 0.39 -7.41 -10.72
C ASP A 307 1.34 -6.19 -10.69
N GLU A 308 2.53 -6.38 -10.14
CA GLU A 308 3.52 -5.32 -9.98
C GLU A 308 4.10 -4.84 -11.32
N GLU A 309 4.30 -5.75 -12.29
CA GLU A 309 4.79 -5.42 -13.64
C GLU A 309 3.80 -4.50 -14.38
N LEU A 310 2.52 -4.86 -14.38
CA LEU A 310 1.47 -4.02 -14.97
C LEU A 310 1.34 -2.68 -14.25
N GLY A 311 1.41 -2.70 -12.91
CA GLY A 311 1.38 -1.50 -12.08
C GLY A 311 2.52 -0.52 -12.42
N ARG A 312 3.74 -1.04 -12.60
CA ARG A 312 4.91 -0.28 -13.01
C ARG A 312 4.75 0.26 -14.43
N ALA A 313 4.36 -0.59 -15.37
CA ALA A 313 4.18 -0.19 -16.77
C ALA A 313 3.14 0.93 -16.92
N LEU A 314 2.04 0.87 -16.19
CA LEU A 314 1.03 1.94 -16.16
C LEU A 314 1.56 3.22 -15.51
N ALA A 315 2.36 3.14 -14.43
CA ALA A 315 2.97 4.31 -13.84
C ALA A 315 3.89 5.04 -14.84
N ILE A 316 4.64 4.28 -15.64
CA ILE A 316 5.58 4.78 -16.63
C ILE A 316 4.86 5.31 -17.88
N GLY A 317 3.86 4.59 -18.40
CA GLY A 317 3.37 4.80 -19.77
C GLY A 317 2.01 5.49 -19.92
N SER A 318 1.25 5.72 -18.84
CA SER A 318 0.01 6.51 -18.92
C SER A 318 0.29 8.00 -18.76
N ASP A 319 -0.66 8.85 -19.19
CA ASP A 319 -0.52 10.30 -19.12
C ASP A 319 -1.11 10.90 -17.86
N ALA A 320 -2.22 10.34 -17.38
CA ALA A 320 -2.88 10.78 -16.15
C ALA A 320 -3.36 9.62 -15.30
N SER A 321 -3.25 9.75 -14.00
CA SER A 321 -3.75 8.78 -13.01
C SER A 321 -4.94 9.33 -12.25
N ILE A 322 -5.95 8.48 -12.06
CA ILE A 322 -7.12 8.80 -11.25
C ILE A 322 -6.92 8.22 -9.85
N ASN A 323 -6.76 9.12 -8.87
CA ASN A 323 -6.52 8.83 -7.47
C ASN A 323 -7.53 9.57 -6.58
N ILE A 324 -8.73 9.06 -6.45
CA ILE A 324 -9.87 9.76 -5.87
C ILE A 324 -10.44 9.07 -4.62
N PRO A 325 -9.63 8.70 -3.61
CA PRO A 325 -10.19 8.12 -2.40
C PRO A 325 -11.16 9.08 -1.68
N ILE A 326 -12.03 8.53 -0.85
CA ILE A 326 -12.84 9.33 0.07
C ILE A 326 -11.88 9.93 1.10
N VAL A 327 -11.90 11.25 1.25
CA VAL A 327 -11.00 11.99 2.14
C VAL A 327 -11.11 11.46 3.58
N GLY A 328 -9.95 11.22 4.20
CA GLY A 328 -9.83 10.67 5.54
C GLY A 328 -9.79 9.14 5.62
N LEU A 329 -9.80 8.43 4.48
CA LEU A 329 -9.78 6.96 4.45
C LEU A 329 -8.50 6.37 3.79
N GLU A 330 -7.68 7.16 3.11
CA GLU A 330 -6.39 6.72 2.58
C GLU A 330 -5.26 7.02 3.57
N ALA A 331 -4.53 6.01 4.00
CA ALA A 331 -3.43 6.19 4.95
C ALA A 331 -2.23 6.92 4.33
N CYS A 332 -1.84 6.54 3.13
CA CYS A 332 -0.82 7.20 2.31
C CYS A 332 -1.11 7.03 0.82
N GLY A 333 -1.12 5.76 0.33
CA GLY A 333 -1.37 5.45 -1.07
C GLY A 333 -0.16 5.73 -1.97
N THR A 334 0.90 4.94 -1.91
CA THR A 334 2.17 5.14 -2.65
C THR A 334 2.07 5.08 -4.19
N SER A 335 0.90 4.77 -4.76
CA SER A 335 0.75 4.72 -6.23
C SER A 335 0.88 6.09 -6.89
N TRP A 336 0.44 7.17 -6.23
CA TRP A 336 0.57 8.53 -6.74
C TRP A 336 2.05 8.97 -6.81
N GLU A 337 2.88 8.55 -5.85
CA GLU A 337 4.32 8.83 -5.85
C GLU A 337 5.01 8.22 -7.08
N LYS A 338 4.63 6.98 -7.44
CA LYS A 338 5.11 6.30 -8.65
C LYS A 338 4.68 7.04 -9.92
N ASP A 339 3.49 7.60 -9.92
CA ASP A 339 2.94 8.34 -11.05
C ASP A 339 3.68 9.66 -11.28
N ILE A 340 3.79 10.51 -10.26
CA ILE A 340 4.47 11.81 -10.39
C ILE A 340 5.97 11.65 -10.66
N ALA A 341 6.61 10.62 -10.09
CA ALA A 341 8.01 10.32 -10.36
C ALA A 341 8.28 9.94 -11.84
N ASN A 342 7.25 9.52 -12.58
CA ASN A 342 7.29 9.28 -14.02
C ASN A 342 6.68 10.43 -14.83
N LEU A 343 6.64 11.64 -14.31
CA LEU A 343 6.13 12.85 -14.99
C LEU A 343 4.66 12.70 -15.44
N LYS A 344 3.87 12.00 -14.66
CA LYS A 344 2.46 11.73 -14.95
C LYS A 344 1.56 12.72 -14.20
N LEU A 345 0.50 13.17 -14.85
CA LEU A 345 -0.50 14.01 -14.21
C LEU A 345 -1.31 13.21 -13.17
N LEU A 346 -1.56 13.82 -12.03
CA LEU A 346 -2.35 13.23 -10.97
C LEU A 346 -3.69 13.96 -10.80
N ILE A 347 -4.78 13.24 -11.03
CA ILE A 347 -6.14 13.70 -10.71
C ILE A 347 -6.51 13.08 -9.37
N SER A 348 -6.44 13.86 -8.30
CA SER A 348 -6.56 13.33 -6.94
C SER A 348 -7.46 14.15 -6.04
N THR A 349 -8.06 13.46 -5.06
CA THR A 349 -8.51 14.13 -3.82
C THR A 349 -7.31 14.34 -2.91
N SER A 350 -7.34 15.41 -2.10
CA SER A 350 -6.30 15.69 -1.10
C SER A 350 -6.50 14.78 0.12
N ASP A 351 -5.87 13.60 0.07
CA ASP A 351 -5.95 12.58 1.13
C ASP A 351 -4.66 11.77 1.20
N GLY A 352 -4.39 11.15 2.34
CA GLY A 352 -3.19 10.37 2.59
C GLY A 352 -1.91 11.18 2.36
N GLY A 353 -0.93 10.61 1.66
CA GLY A 353 0.33 11.29 1.33
C GLY A 353 0.19 12.40 0.30
N VAL A 354 -0.89 12.44 -0.49
CA VAL A 354 -1.14 13.56 -1.43
C VAL A 354 -1.46 14.86 -0.68
N ALA A 355 -1.90 14.76 0.57
CA ALA A 355 -2.22 15.92 1.41
C ALA A 355 -0.99 16.48 2.15
N ASP A 356 0.16 15.80 2.10
CA ASP A 356 1.40 16.16 2.80
C ASP A 356 2.22 17.20 2.05
#